data_a559a1ea900aa664f490c80323d114e0
#
_entry.id   a559a1ea900aa664f490c80323d114e0
#
_cell.length_a   1.000
_cell.length_b   1.000
_cell.length_c   1.000
_cell.angle_alpha   90.00
_cell.angle_beta   90.00
_cell.angle_gamma   90.00
#
_symmetry.space_group_name_H-M   'P 1'
#
loop_
_entity.id
_entity.type
_entity.pdbx_description
1 polymer ?
#
loop_
_entity_poly.entity_id
_entity_poly.type
_entity_poly.pdbx_seq_one_letter_code
_entity_poly.pdbx_strand_id
1 'polypeptide(L)'
;MLSCRRLPILAVCLASVLSCVTLWAYKDFVPPHPENASTYPSKDVHSNEKVTAAIDLYNAAPKDQIFSTPYSQYGILPVLLIITNDGDQPISVNNMRAELVTTGKSKLEGLETDDVFRRVARINGSSTEPTHVGPIPLSGNKNKKAQKQYDEITAARFNAEAVEPHTTRSGFLFFDVQGVKQPTAGAHIYLTGVRDAGGNELIYFDIPVIPSNAAQP
;
A
#
# COMPACT_ATOMS: atom_id res chain seq x y z
N MET A 1 -32.69 48.07 -49.32
CA MET A 1 -33.32 47.01 -48.48
C MET A 1 -32.48 45.76 -48.55
N LEU A 2 -31.54 45.57 -47.62
CA LEU A 2 -30.85 44.28 -47.40
C LEU A 2 -30.61 44.16 -45.88
N SER A 3 -31.46 43.39 -45.26
CA SER A 3 -31.38 43.01 -43.85
C SER A 3 -30.31 41.90 -43.70
N CYS A 4 -29.19 42.21 -43.07
CA CYS A 4 -28.16 41.25 -42.79
C CYS A 4 -28.40 40.54 -41.46
N ARG A 5 -29.02 39.36 -41.49
CA ARG A 5 -29.14 38.41 -40.36
C ARG A 5 -27.79 37.75 -40.13
N ARG A 6 -26.99 38.26 -39.21
CA ARG A 6 -25.79 37.56 -38.72
C ARG A 6 -25.81 37.53 -37.21
N LEU A 7 -26.70 36.67 -36.67
CA LEU A 7 -26.63 36.28 -35.26
C LEU A 7 -27.34 34.91 -35.07
N PRO A 8 -26.66 33.84 -35.35
CA PRO A 8 -26.67 32.71 -34.35
C PRO A 8 -25.40 31.89 -34.27
N ILE A 9 -24.28 32.26 -34.88
CA ILE A 9 -23.07 31.41 -34.90
C ILE A 9 -22.26 31.53 -33.60
N LEU A 10 -22.35 32.67 -32.88
CA LEU A 10 -21.62 32.85 -31.62
C LEU A 10 -22.21 32.11 -30.42
N ALA A 11 -23.47 31.72 -30.46
CA ALA A 11 -24.11 30.99 -29.35
C ALA A 11 -23.81 29.49 -29.33
N VAL A 12 -23.42 28.91 -30.48
CA VAL A 12 -23.10 27.46 -30.57
C VAL A 12 -21.70 27.14 -30.11
N CYS A 13 -20.74 28.08 -30.23
CA CYS A 13 -19.36 27.87 -29.76
C CYS A 13 -19.19 27.94 -28.25
N LEU A 14 -20.13 28.59 -27.53
CA LEU A 14 -20.04 28.70 -26.06
C LEU A 14 -20.57 27.43 -25.32
N ALA A 15 -21.38 26.63 -25.97
CA ALA A 15 -21.96 25.39 -25.40
C ALA A 15 -21.03 24.17 -25.47
N SER A 16 -19.98 24.21 -26.31
CA SER A 16 -19.07 23.08 -26.50
C SER A 16 -17.85 23.07 -25.54
N VAL A 17 -17.63 24.16 -24.78
CA VAL A 17 -16.49 24.24 -23.82
C VAL A 17 -16.85 23.73 -22.44
N LEU A 18 -18.13 23.44 -22.16
CA LEU A 18 -18.60 23.08 -20.81
C LEU A 18 -18.67 21.56 -20.57
N SER A 19 -18.17 20.71 -21.48
CA SER A 19 -18.33 19.25 -21.42
C SER A 19 -17.10 18.48 -20.96
N CYS A 20 -16.02 19.14 -20.52
CA CYS A 20 -14.84 18.46 -19.98
C CYS A 20 -14.72 18.64 -18.46
N VAL A 21 -15.81 18.47 -17.74
CA VAL A 21 -15.71 18.13 -16.32
C VAL A 21 -15.35 16.64 -16.29
N THR A 22 -14.06 16.34 -16.29
CA THR A 22 -13.59 15.00 -15.94
C THR A 22 -14.08 14.72 -14.53
N LEU A 23 -15.14 13.95 -14.41
CA LEU A 23 -15.52 13.30 -13.17
C LEU A 23 -14.29 12.46 -12.75
N TRP A 24 -13.52 12.98 -11.85
CA TRP A 24 -12.55 12.18 -11.11
C TRP A 24 -13.38 11.25 -10.25
N ALA A 25 -13.81 10.15 -10.85
CA ALA A 25 -14.39 9.05 -10.12
C ALA A 25 -13.34 8.59 -9.12
N TYR A 26 -13.65 8.73 -7.85
CA TYR A 26 -12.83 8.18 -6.77
C TYR A 26 -12.72 6.68 -7.01
N LYS A 27 -11.53 6.22 -7.41
CA LYS A 27 -11.28 4.82 -7.73
C LYS A 27 -11.23 4.05 -6.41
N ASP A 28 -12.10 3.06 -6.27
CA ASP A 28 -12.02 2.16 -5.13
C ASP A 28 -10.71 1.35 -5.21
N PHE A 29 -10.09 1.11 -4.06
CA PHE A 29 -8.88 0.30 -3.98
C PHE A 29 -9.17 -1.14 -4.40
N VAL A 30 -8.36 -1.64 -5.32
CA VAL A 30 -8.37 -3.05 -5.74
C VAL A 30 -7.01 -3.64 -5.42
N PRO A 31 -6.95 -4.64 -4.51
CA PRO A 31 -5.69 -5.31 -4.19
C PRO A 31 -5.05 -5.90 -5.46
N PRO A 32 -3.71 -5.78 -5.63
CA PRO A 32 -3.03 -6.46 -6.71
C PRO A 32 -3.11 -7.98 -6.53
N HIS A 33 -3.26 -8.71 -7.63
CA HIS A 33 -3.13 -10.16 -7.62
C HIS A 33 -1.64 -10.52 -7.62
N PRO A 34 -1.11 -11.13 -6.56
CA PRO A 34 0.30 -11.50 -6.50
C PRO A 34 0.54 -12.74 -7.34
N GLU A 35 1.70 -12.78 -7.98
CA GLU A 35 2.29 -14.01 -8.49
C GLU A 35 2.99 -14.77 -7.34
N ASN A 36 3.53 -15.97 -7.64
CA ASN A 36 4.38 -16.69 -6.68
C ASN A 36 5.55 -15.81 -6.24
N ALA A 37 5.85 -15.76 -4.95
CA ALA A 37 6.91 -14.92 -4.38
C ALA A 37 8.28 -15.13 -5.05
N SER A 38 8.55 -16.33 -5.56
CA SER A 38 9.80 -16.66 -6.24
C SER A 38 10.03 -15.89 -7.55
N THR A 39 8.97 -15.31 -8.14
CA THR A 39 9.07 -14.52 -9.39
C THR A 39 9.57 -13.09 -9.17
N TYR A 40 9.50 -12.61 -7.92
CA TYR A 40 9.91 -11.23 -7.61
C TYR A 40 11.43 -11.11 -7.44
N PRO A 41 12.02 -9.97 -7.85
CA PRO A 41 13.46 -9.75 -7.70
C PRO A 41 13.89 -9.56 -6.24
N SER A 42 13.07 -8.86 -5.45
CA SER A 42 13.29 -8.63 -4.01
C SER A 42 12.66 -9.76 -3.21
N LYS A 43 13.43 -10.79 -2.90
CA LYS A 43 12.94 -11.99 -2.20
C LYS A 43 14.00 -12.63 -1.34
N ASP A 44 13.54 -13.44 -0.39
CA ASP A 44 14.33 -14.42 0.35
C ASP A 44 13.65 -15.79 0.28
N VAL A 45 14.44 -16.85 0.05
CA VAL A 45 13.95 -18.19 -0.23
C VAL A 45 14.46 -19.15 0.84
N HIS A 46 13.58 -19.69 1.64
CA HIS A 46 13.86 -20.74 2.60
C HIS A 46 13.55 -22.10 1.99
N SER A 47 14.53 -22.68 1.29
CA SER A 47 14.35 -23.90 0.51
C SER A 47 14.02 -25.13 1.37
N ASN A 48 14.51 -25.18 2.62
CA ASN A 48 14.24 -26.31 3.53
C ASN A 48 12.78 -26.31 3.97
N GLU A 49 12.25 -25.13 4.28
CA GLU A 49 10.88 -24.92 4.72
C GLU A 49 9.90 -24.80 3.55
N LYS A 50 10.45 -24.68 2.33
CA LYS A 50 9.68 -24.42 1.09
C LYS A 50 8.82 -23.15 1.18
N VAL A 51 9.34 -22.11 1.83
CA VAL A 51 8.67 -20.82 1.99
C VAL A 51 9.51 -19.74 1.33
N THR A 52 8.86 -18.91 0.54
CA THR A 52 9.47 -17.73 -0.08
C THR A 52 8.73 -16.48 0.37
N ALA A 53 9.47 -15.50 0.85
CA ALA A 53 8.94 -14.16 1.11
C ALA A 53 9.53 -13.18 0.11
N ALA A 54 8.69 -12.32 -0.46
CA ALA A 54 9.08 -11.30 -1.41
C ALA A 54 8.40 -9.98 -1.13
N ILE A 55 8.97 -8.91 -1.66
CA ILE A 55 8.38 -7.58 -1.59
C ILE A 55 8.34 -6.90 -2.95
N ASP A 56 7.40 -5.97 -3.09
CA ASP A 56 7.33 -5.06 -4.22
C ASP A 56 6.99 -3.65 -3.75
N LEU A 57 7.73 -2.65 -4.25
CA LEU A 57 7.57 -1.26 -3.83
C LEU A 57 6.45 -0.55 -4.59
N TYR A 58 5.60 0.17 -3.84
CA TYR A 58 4.50 0.97 -4.40
C TYR A 58 4.67 2.47 -4.06
N ASN A 59 5.88 2.99 -4.27
CA ASN A 59 6.28 4.34 -3.91
C ASN A 59 6.33 5.33 -5.08
N ALA A 60 6.06 4.88 -6.30
CA ALA A 60 6.09 5.70 -7.51
C ALA A 60 5.13 5.19 -8.59
N ALA A 61 4.76 6.08 -9.51
CA ALA A 61 3.93 5.75 -10.67
C ALA A 61 4.59 4.69 -11.58
N PRO A 62 3.80 3.80 -12.17
CA PRO A 62 2.33 3.74 -12.09
C PRO A 62 1.77 2.96 -10.87
N LYS A 63 2.63 2.29 -10.09
CA LYS A 63 2.20 1.35 -9.03
C LYS A 63 1.44 2.03 -7.90
N ASP A 64 1.88 3.22 -7.45
CA ASP A 64 1.22 3.98 -6.39
C ASP A 64 -0.19 4.47 -6.74
N GLN A 65 -0.53 4.48 -8.06
CA GLN A 65 -1.84 4.92 -8.55
C GLN A 65 -2.99 3.95 -8.24
N ILE A 66 -2.72 2.79 -7.66
CA ILE A 66 -3.79 1.90 -7.17
C ILE A 66 -4.48 2.47 -5.93
N PHE A 67 -3.76 3.30 -5.17
CA PHE A 67 -4.30 3.96 -3.98
C PHE A 67 -5.01 5.26 -4.33
N SER A 68 -6.06 5.57 -3.58
CA SER A 68 -6.68 6.89 -3.61
C SER A 68 -5.93 7.89 -2.72
N THR A 69 -5.18 7.36 -1.75
CA THR A 69 -4.36 8.14 -0.82
C THR A 69 -2.92 8.18 -1.32
N PRO A 70 -2.36 9.37 -1.61
CA PRO A 70 -0.97 9.49 -2.07
C PRO A 70 0.01 9.35 -0.88
N TYR A 71 0.23 8.13 -0.42
CA TYR A 71 0.99 7.82 0.80
C TYR A 71 2.38 8.44 0.84
N SER A 72 3.08 8.54 -0.30
CA SER A 72 4.40 9.16 -0.40
C SER A 72 4.43 10.62 0.07
N GLN A 73 3.33 11.38 -0.18
CA GLN A 73 3.20 12.77 0.27
C GLN A 73 3.06 12.89 1.80
N TYR A 74 2.69 11.80 2.47
CA TYR A 74 2.58 11.73 3.93
C TYR A 74 3.82 11.12 4.59
N GLY A 75 4.89 10.87 3.80
CA GLY A 75 6.09 10.22 4.30
C GLY A 75 5.87 8.75 4.65
N ILE A 76 4.90 8.11 4.02
CA ILE A 76 4.59 6.69 4.20
C ILE A 76 5.04 5.92 2.95
N LEU A 77 5.76 4.83 3.15
CA LEU A 77 6.21 3.89 2.13
C LEU A 77 5.31 2.65 2.14
N PRO A 78 4.43 2.47 1.13
CA PRO A 78 3.71 1.22 0.95
C PRO A 78 4.61 0.18 0.29
N VAL A 79 4.65 -1.01 0.87
CA VAL A 79 5.41 -2.17 0.37
C VAL A 79 4.46 -3.35 0.31
N LEU A 80 4.25 -3.91 -0.87
CA LEU A 80 3.50 -5.16 -1.01
C LEU A 80 4.39 -6.30 -0.52
N LEU A 81 3.94 -6.99 0.51
CA LEU A 81 4.51 -8.24 0.98
C LEU A 81 3.80 -9.40 0.31
N ILE A 82 4.57 -10.37 -0.19
CA ILE A 82 4.08 -11.58 -0.81
C ILE A 82 4.76 -12.78 -0.11
N ILE A 83 3.98 -13.71 0.40
CA ILE A 83 4.49 -14.95 1.00
C ILE A 83 3.87 -16.13 0.27
N THR A 84 4.72 -17.00 -0.27
CA THR A 84 4.34 -18.26 -0.90
C THR A 84 4.81 -19.42 -0.05
N ASN A 85 3.90 -20.33 0.23
CA ASN A 85 4.18 -21.61 0.89
C ASN A 85 4.06 -22.73 -0.14
N ASP A 86 5.19 -23.22 -0.62
CA ASP A 86 5.28 -24.38 -1.53
C ASP A 86 5.39 -25.72 -0.77
N GLY A 87 5.32 -25.66 0.57
CA GLY A 87 5.33 -26.82 1.45
C GLY A 87 3.98 -27.51 1.58
N ASP A 88 3.96 -28.64 2.28
CA ASP A 88 2.78 -29.49 2.46
C ASP A 88 2.05 -29.22 3.80
N GLN A 89 2.56 -28.30 4.60
CA GLN A 89 1.99 -27.88 5.88
C GLN A 89 1.76 -26.37 5.90
N PRO A 90 0.72 -25.88 6.60
CA PRO A 90 0.48 -24.45 6.73
C PRO A 90 1.60 -23.79 7.55
N ILE A 91 1.88 -22.53 7.25
CA ILE A 91 2.72 -21.66 8.08
C ILE A 91 1.89 -20.58 8.74
N SER A 92 2.18 -20.27 9.99
CA SER A 92 1.52 -19.19 10.74
C SER A 92 2.29 -17.90 10.57
N VAL A 93 1.57 -16.82 10.26
CA VAL A 93 2.10 -15.46 10.10
C VAL A 93 1.40 -14.44 11.02
N ASN A 94 0.56 -14.91 11.96
CA ASN A 94 -0.22 -14.06 12.88
C ASN A 94 0.65 -13.23 13.83
N ASN A 95 1.86 -13.71 14.16
CA ASN A 95 2.82 -13.00 15.01
C ASN A 95 3.98 -12.39 14.21
N MET A 96 3.84 -12.34 12.90
CA MET A 96 4.85 -11.77 12.03
C MET A 96 5.08 -10.28 12.33
N ARG A 97 6.35 -9.89 12.39
CA ARG A 97 6.79 -8.51 12.48
C ARG A 97 7.66 -8.18 11.29
N ALA A 98 7.53 -6.97 10.79
CA ALA A 98 8.31 -6.47 9.67
C ALA A 98 9.07 -5.21 10.09
N GLU A 99 10.38 -5.20 9.84
CA GLU A 99 11.25 -4.05 10.04
C GLU A 99 11.93 -3.67 8.73
N LEU A 100 11.84 -2.40 8.34
CA LEU A 100 12.65 -1.84 7.26
C LEU A 100 13.94 -1.29 7.87
N VAL A 101 15.07 -1.86 7.51
CA VAL A 101 16.40 -1.45 7.96
C VAL A 101 17.13 -0.75 6.81
N THR A 102 17.41 0.54 7.01
CA THR A 102 18.10 1.37 6.00
C THR A 102 19.62 1.19 6.07
N THR A 103 20.34 1.59 5.02
CA THR A 103 21.83 1.65 5.03
C THR A 103 22.38 2.52 6.16
N GLY A 104 21.64 3.53 6.60
CA GLY A 104 21.96 4.35 7.77
C GLY A 104 21.68 3.66 9.11
N LYS A 105 21.34 2.36 9.11
CA LYS A 105 20.98 1.54 10.28
C LYS A 105 19.74 2.04 11.04
N SER A 106 18.92 2.88 10.43
CA SER A 106 17.59 3.18 10.99
C SER A 106 16.71 1.96 10.84
N LYS A 107 16.04 1.57 11.93
CA LYS A 107 15.06 0.51 11.98
C LYS A 107 13.69 1.13 12.05
N LEU A 108 12.84 0.83 11.08
CA LEU A 108 11.49 1.34 10.95
C LEU A 108 10.53 0.16 11.03
N GLU A 109 9.71 0.13 12.08
CA GLU A 109 8.68 -0.90 12.23
C GLU A 109 7.51 -0.63 11.28
N GLY A 110 6.83 -1.69 10.87
CA GLY A 110 5.58 -1.58 10.11
C GLY A 110 4.51 -0.85 10.93
N LEU A 111 3.88 0.14 10.30
CA LEU A 111 2.81 0.92 10.93
C LEU A 111 1.52 0.12 11.02
N GLU A 112 0.79 0.29 12.13
CA GLU A 112 -0.57 -0.21 12.27
C GLU A 112 -1.57 0.65 11.48
N THR A 113 -2.75 0.09 11.18
CA THR A 113 -3.82 0.80 10.42
C THR A 113 -4.14 2.18 11.01
N ASP A 114 -4.27 2.25 12.33
CA ASP A 114 -4.60 3.49 13.03
C ASP A 114 -3.48 4.53 12.94
N ASP A 115 -2.22 4.09 12.93
CA ASP A 115 -1.07 4.98 12.82
C ASP A 115 -0.97 5.58 11.42
N VAL A 116 -1.16 4.76 10.36
CA VAL A 116 -1.24 5.21 8.98
C VAL A 116 -2.37 6.23 8.84
N PHE A 117 -3.57 5.91 9.35
CA PHE A 117 -4.72 6.80 9.28
C PHE A 117 -4.47 8.11 10.01
N ARG A 118 -3.96 8.07 11.25
CA ARG A 118 -3.62 9.28 12.03
C ARG A 118 -2.61 10.15 11.32
N ARG A 119 -1.61 9.55 10.68
CA ARG A 119 -0.60 10.28 9.91
C ARG A 119 -1.22 11.05 8.75
N VAL A 120 -2.05 10.38 7.94
CA VAL A 120 -2.75 10.98 6.81
C VAL A 120 -3.72 12.08 7.29
N ALA A 121 -4.49 11.83 8.34
CA ALA A 121 -5.44 12.79 8.91
C ALA A 121 -4.76 14.05 9.46
N ARG A 122 -3.64 13.90 10.18
CA ARG A 122 -2.89 15.01 10.78
C ARG A 122 -2.39 16.00 9.74
N ILE A 123 -1.82 15.52 8.65
CA ILE A 123 -1.28 16.37 7.58
C ILE A 123 -2.41 17.04 6.79
N ASN A 124 -3.57 16.40 6.66
CA ASN A 124 -4.75 17.01 6.03
C ASN A 124 -5.45 18.07 6.90
N GLY A 125 -4.89 18.43 8.06
CA GLY A 125 -5.46 19.45 8.95
C GLY A 125 -6.77 19.04 9.62
N SER A 126 -7.08 17.75 9.62
CA SER A 126 -8.20 17.21 10.39
C SER A 126 -7.74 16.97 11.81
N SER A 127 -7.92 17.98 12.67
CA SER A 127 -7.59 17.95 14.10
C SER A 127 -8.53 17.06 14.93
N THR A 128 -9.12 16.04 14.33
CA THR A 128 -9.90 15.06 15.07
C THR A 128 -8.92 14.01 15.58
N GLU A 129 -8.36 14.22 16.78
CA GLU A 129 -7.79 13.13 17.54
C GLU A 129 -8.89 12.08 17.68
N PRO A 130 -8.65 10.82 17.32
CA PRO A 130 -9.58 9.75 17.65
C PRO A 130 -9.48 9.49 19.16
N THR A 131 -10.18 10.30 19.95
CA THR A 131 -10.49 9.94 21.34
C THR A 131 -11.53 8.84 21.26
N HIS A 132 -11.09 7.63 21.54
CA HIS A 132 -11.84 6.38 21.59
C HIS A 132 -12.26 5.74 20.26
N VAL A 133 -11.89 4.48 20.15
CA VAL A 133 -12.43 3.48 19.23
C VAL A 133 -13.92 3.27 19.57
N GLY A 134 -14.76 4.12 19.03
CA GLY A 134 -16.20 4.01 19.05
C GLY A 134 -16.72 4.33 17.65
N PRO A 135 -17.94 3.94 17.27
CA PRO A 135 -18.49 4.24 15.96
C PRO A 135 -18.41 5.75 15.74
N ILE A 136 -17.66 6.15 14.69
CA ILE A 136 -17.45 7.55 14.31
C ILE A 136 -18.84 8.18 14.08
N PRO A 137 -19.22 9.28 14.76
CA PRO A 137 -20.50 9.91 14.52
C PRO A 137 -20.59 10.37 13.08
N LEU A 138 -21.51 9.82 12.30
CA LEU A 138 -21.76 10.18 10.92
C LEU A 138 -22.32 11.59 10.84
N SER A 139 -21.47 12.58 10.66
CA SER A 139 -21.91 13.95 10.33
C SER A 139 -20.97 14.58 9.31
N GLY A 140 -21.45 14.67 8.06
CA GLY A 140 -20.89 15.48 6.98
C GLY A 140 -19.91 14.77 6.01
N ASN A 141 -19.65 15.41 4.86
CA ASN A 141 -18.79 14.92 3.77
C ASN A 141 -17.33 14.64 4.18
N LYS A 142 -16.84 15.31 5.22
CA LYS A 142 -15.48 15.09 5.77
C LYS A 142 -15.34 13.67 6.36
N ASN A 143 -16.39 13.17 7.01
CA ASN A 143 -16.38 11.85 7.62
C ASN A 143 -16.40 10.73 6.55
N LYS A 144 -17.08 10.95 5.42
CA LYS A 144 -17.08 9.99 4.31
C LYS A 144 -15.70 9.81 3.69
N LYS A 145 -14.94 10.90 3.54
CA LYS A 145 -13.56 10.83 3.01
C LYS A 145 -12.64 10.10 4.00
N ALA A 146 -12.73 10.43 5.29
CA ALA A 146 -11.96 9.78 6.33
C ALA A 146 -12.28 8.28 6.42
N GLN A 147 -13.57 7.91 6.36
CA GLN A 147 -13.99 6.52 6.37
C GLN A 147 -13.41 5.76 5.16
N LYS A 148 -13.52 6.32 3.96
CA LYS A 148 -12.93 5.68 2.76
C LYS A 148 -11.42 5.50 2.84
N GLN A 149 -10.70 6.45 3.42
CA GLN A 149 -9.26 6.30 3.65
C GLN A 149 -8.96 5.18 4.66
N TYR A 150 -9.72 5.09 5.73
CA TYR A 150 -9.59 4.02 6.71
C TYR A 150 -9.89 2.65 6.08
N ASP A 151 -10.96 2.56 5.30
CA ASP A 151 -11.36 1.35 4.58
C ASP A 151 -10.28 0.91 3.57
N GLU A 152 -9.67 1.89 2.85
CA GLU A 152 -8.56 1.62 1.92
C GLU A 152 -7.36 1.02 2.66
N ILE A 153 -6.95 1.63 3.77
CA ILE A 153 -5.81 1.14 4.57
C ILE A 153 -6.08 -0.27 5.07
N THR A 154 -7.28 -0.49 5.61
CA THR A 154 -7.69 -1.79 6.16
C THR A 154 -7.72 -2.87 5.08
N ALA A 155 -8.27 -2.55 3.90
CA ALA A 155 -8.36 -3.48 2.77
C ALA A 155 -6.99 -3.76 2.13
N ALA A 156 -6.08 -2.78 2.18
CA ALA A 156 -4.75 -2.92 1.61
C ALA A 156 -3.81 -3.73 2.49
N ARG A 157 -3.94 -3.65 3.81
CA ARG A 157 -2.99 -4.21 4.76
C ARG A 157 -2.85 -5.73 4.64
N PHE A 158 -1.63 -6.23 4.88
CA PHE A 158 -1.39 -7.65 5.08
C PHE A 158 -2.07 -8.11 6.39
N ASN A 159 -3.05 -8.99 6.27
CA ASN A 159 -3.91 -9.45 7.38
C ASN A 159 -4.08 -10.97 7.43
N ALA A 160 -3.23 -11.73 6.73
CA ALA A 160 -3.29 -13.19 6.80
C ALA A 160 -2.83 -13.67 8.18
N GLU A 161 -3.50 -14.68 8.72
CA GLU A 161 -3.09 -15.38 9.95
C GLU A 161 -2.20 -16.58 9.62
N ALA A 162 -2.44 -17.18 8.45
CA ALA A 162 -1.67 -18.32 7.94
C ALA A 162 -1.54 -18.27 6.41
N VAL A 163 -0.54 -18.98 5.89
CA VAL A 163 -0.40 -19.29 4.46
C VAL A 163 -0.53 -20.80 4.31
N GLU A 164 -1.62 -21.21 3.68
CA GLU A 164 -1.94 -22.60 3.46
C GLU A 164 -0.95 -23.27 2.48
N PRO A 165 -0.84 -24.60 2.50
CA PRO A 165 -0.01 -25.35 1.56
C PRO A 165 -0.30 -24.95 0.10
N HIS A 166 0.76 -24.79 -0.69
CA HIS A 166 0.69 -24.47 -2.12
C HIS A 166 -0.11 -23.21 -2.46
N THR A 167 -0.10 -22.21 -1.54
CA THR A 167 -0.79 -20.93 -1.74
C THR A 167 0.14 -19.74 -1.58
N THR A 168 -0.32 -18.61 -2.12
CA THR A 168 0.32 -17.30 -1.95
C THR A 168 -0.64 -16.36 -1.24
N ARG A 169 -0.12 -15.60 -0.26
CA ARG A 169 -0.82 -14.50 0.41
C ARG A 169 -0.06 -13.22 0.21
N SER A 170 -0.79 -12.12 0.08
CA SER A 170 -0.19 -10.81 -0.04
C SER A 170 -1.00 -9.72 0.66
N GLY A 171 -0.35 -8.60 0.92
CA GLY A 171 -0.93 -7.39 1.45
C GLY A 171 0.15 -6.36 1.71
N PHE A 172 -0.26 -5.15 1.99
CA PHE A 172 0.69 -4.05 2.17
C PHE A 172 1.18 -3.94 3.61
N LEU A 173 2.47 -3.66 3.72
CA LEU A 173 3.13 -3.10 4.89
C LEU A 173 3.30 -1.59 4.64
N PHE A 174 3.17 -0.79 5.68
CA PHE A 174 3.36 0.64 5.61
C PHE A 174 4.47 1.06 6.58
N PHE A 175 5.46 1.82 6.09
CA PHE A 175 6.58 2.28 6.91
C PHE A 175 6.61 3.81 6.97
N ASP A 176 6.86 4.38 8.16
CA ASP A 176 7.13 5.81 8.30
C ASP A 176 8.56 6.12 7.87
N VAL A 177 8.69 6.73 6.71
CA VAL A 177 9.99 7.11 6.13
C VAL A 177 10.22 8.62 6.17
N GLN A 178 9.41 9.36 6.93
CA GLN A 178 9.55 10.82 7.02
C GLN A 178 10.91 11.19 7.62
N GLY A 179 11.63 12.06 6.92
CA GLY A 179 12.95 12.51 7.34
C GLY A 179 14.10 11.52 7.06
N VAL A 180 13.78 10.32 6.56
CA VAL A 180 14.80 9.33 6.17
C VAL A 180 15.24 9.61 4.75
N LYS A 181 16.54 9.84 4.57
CA LYS A 181 17.12 10.03 3.23
C LYS A 181 17.28 8.69 2.54
N GLN A 182 16.73 8.57 1.31
CA GLN A 182 16.85 7.38 0.47
C GLN A 182 16.47 6.08 1.21
N PRO A 183 15.24 5.98 1.74
CA PRO A 183 14.84 4.89 2.64
C PRO A 183 14.89 3.49 2.01
N THR A 184 14.92 3.42 0.67
CA THR A 184 14.94 2.16 -0.08
C THR A 184 16.32 1.79 -0.65
N ALA A 185 17.28 2.73 -0.67
CA ALA A 185 18.59 2.49 -1.26
C ALA A 185 19.43 1.56 -0.38
N GLY A 186 19.69 0.32 -0.84
CA GLY A 186 20.45 -0.69 -0.10
C GLY A 186 19.82 -1.06 1.24
N ALA A 187 18.53 -0.85 1.37
CA ALA A 187 17.75 -1.25 2.54
C ALA A 187 17.36 -2.73 2.47
N HIS A 188 16.97 -3.28 3.62
CA HIS A 188 16.47 -4.64 3.76
C HIS A 188 15.16 -4.63 4.55
N ILE A 189 14.25 -5.55 4.25
CA ILE A 189 13.10 -5.82 5.09
C ILE A 189 13.32 -7.15 5.80
N TYR A 190 13.30 -7.11 7.13
CA TYR A 190 13.38 -8.28 7.98
C TYR A 190 11.98 -8.69 8.41
N LEU A 191 11.65 -9.98 8.21
CA LEU A 191 10.42 -10.57 8.73
C LEU A 191 10.78 -11.59 9.81
N THR A 192 10.18 -11.44 10.98
CA THR A 192 10.34 -12.36 12.11
C THR A 192 8.98 -12.87 12.58
N GLY A 193 8.96 -13.91 13.42
CA GLY A 193 7.71 -14.43 13.99
C GLY A 193 6.89 -15.32 13.07
N VAL A 194 7.42 -15.70 11.90
CA VAL A 194 6.81 -16.71 11.02
C VAL A 194 7.09 -18.10 11.63
N ARG A 195 6.06 -18.95 11.72
CA ARG A 195 6.16 -20.26 12.38
C ARG A 195 5.69 -21.39 11.49
N ASP A 196 6.30 -22.55 11.65
CA ASP A 196 5.85 -23.81 11.04
C ASP A 196 4.56 -24.34 11.71
N ALA A 197 4.02 -25.44 11.17
CA ALA A 197 2.85 -26.12 11.74
C ALA A 197 3.11 -26.70 13.15
N GLY A 198 4.35 -26.94 13.51
CA GLY A 198 4.77 -27.38 14.85
C GLY A 198 4.89 -26.24 15.86
N GLY A 199 4.71 -25.00 15.42
CA GLY A 199 4.86 -23.78 16.24
C GLY A 199 6.29 -23.31 16.40
N ASN A 200 7.27 -23.93 15.73
CA ASN A 200 8.65 -23.48 15.74
C ASN A 200 8.79 -22.24 14.87
N GLU A 201 9.49 -21.23 15.37
CA GLU A 201 9.78 -20.04 14.60
C GLU A 201 10.81 -20.37 13.49
N LEU A 202 10.47 -19.99 12.26
CA LEU A 202 11.40 -20.06 11.15
C LEU A 202 12.50 -19.01 11.35
N ILE A 203 13.67 -19.25 10.76
CA ILE A 203 14.72 -18.24 10.69
C ILE A 203 14.12 -17.00 10.00
N TYR A 204 14.49 -15.80 10.44
CA TYR A 204 13.99 -14.55 9.85
C TYR A 204 14.29 -14.48 8.35
N PHE A 205 13.35 -13.88 7.60
CA PHE A 205 13.58 -13.54 6.19
C PHE A 205 14.33 -12.21 6.11
N ASP A 206 15.37 -12.16 5.29
CA ASP A 206 16.18 -10.97 4.99
C ASP A 206 16.01 -10.60 3.51
N ILE A 207 15.04 -9.73 3.23
CA ILE A 207 14.64 -9.40 1.87
C ILE A 207 15.32 -8.11 1.44
N PRO A 208 16.23 -8.13 0.44
CA PRO A 208 16.86 -6.92 -0.07
C PRO A 208 15.84 -6.06 -0.80
N VAL A 209 15.84 -4.76 -0.52
CA VAL A 209 14.99 -3.79 -1.21
C VAL A 209 15.65 -3.38 -2.52
N ILE A 210 15.14 -3.89 -3.64
CA ILE A 210 15.57 -3.52 -4.98
C ILE A 210 14.60 -2.47 -5.52
N PRO A 211 15.03 -1.22 -5.76
CA PRO A 211 14.18 -0.19 -6.34
C PRO A 211 13.65 -0.63 -7.72
N SER A 212 12.38 -0.36 -8.00
CA SER A 212 11.70 -0.78 -9.24
C SER A 212 12.38 -0.28 -10.52
N ASN A 213 13.19 0.79 -10.45
CA ASN A 213 13.96 1.31 -11.59
C ASN A 213 15.21 0.46 -11.92
N ALA A 214 15.60 -0.47 -11.04
CA ALA A 214 16.75 -1.35 -11.27
C ALA A 214 16.35 -2.71 -11.86
N ALA A 215 15.07 -3.02 -11.95
CA ALA A 215 14.52 -4.31 -12.38
C ALA A 215 14.11 -4.35 -13.87
N GLN A 216 14.42 -3.29 -14.66
CA GLN A 216 14.24 -3.33 -16.11
C GLN A 216 15.62 -3.51 -16.78
N PRO A 217 15.85 -4.67 -17.45
CA PRO A 217 17.00 -4.85 -18.32
C PRO A 217 16.86 -4.03 -19.60
#